data_7cf58b7ddcb2f50ab0806bea6968487d
#
_entry.id   7cf58b7ddcb2f50ab0806bea6968487d
#
_cell.length_a   1.000
_cell.length_b   1.000
_cell.length_c   1.000
_cell.angle_alpha   90.00
_cell.angle_beta   90.00
_cell.angle_gamma   90.00
#
_symmetry.space_group_name_H-M   'P 1'
#
loop_
_entity.id
_entity.type
_entity.pdbx_description
1 polymer ?
#
loop_
_entity_poly.entity_id
_entity_poly.type
_entity_poly.pdbx_seq_one_letter_code
_entity_poly.pdbx_strand_id
1 'polypeptide(L)'
;MSSEGATPTGPVPPPPPDASFASDNTAGVAPAVMAALAEANTAAAGAYGDDPWSEELGTRFGELLGRPVEVLACWGGTGANVVGLASLLGSWQAVICAESAHLVTDECGAPARFTGALFLTDPGEDGKLTPAAVERRLEWLGDQHH
;
A
#
# COMPACT_ATOMS: atom_id res chain seq x y z
N MET A 1 12.70 45.64 -29.98
CA MET A 1 11.88 45.65 -28.76
C MET A 1 12.05 44.29 -28.13
N SER A 2 12.94 44.21 -27.16
CA SER A 2 13.27 42.95 -26.45
C SER A 2 12.23 42.74 -25.37
N SER A 3 11.51 41.59 -25.41
CA SER A 3 10.60 41.17 -24.34
C SER A 3 11.44 40.69 -23.17
N GLU A 4 11.55 41.48 -22.13
CA GLU A 4 12.07 41.05 -20.84
C GLU A 4 11.09 40.01 -20.28
N GLY A 5 11.57 38.75 -20.15
CA GLY A 5 10.85 37.67 -19.51
C GLY A 5 10.64 37.99 -18.03
N ALA A 6 9.40 38.15 -17.62
CA ALA A 6 9.04 38.30 -16.22
C ALA A 6 9.47 37.05 -15.45
N THR A 7 10.36 37.23 -14.49
CA THR A 7 10.72 36.18 -13.52
C THR A 7 9.48 35.80 -12.69
N PRO A 8 9.12 34.53 -12.54
CA PRO A 8 7.97 34.14 -11.73
C PRO A 8 8.17 34.54 -10.28
N THR A 9 7.30 35.41 -9.76
CA THR A 9 7.29 35.91 -8.39
C THR A 9 6.51 35.00 -7.43
N GLY A 10 6.61 33.68 -7.60
CA GLY A 10 6.04 32.72 -6.66
C GLY A 10 6.97 32.46 -5.45
N PRO A 11 6.43 31.95 -4.35
CA PRO A 11 7.27 31.54 -3.22
C PRO A 11 8.32 30.54 -3.68
N VAL A 12 9.55 30.72 -3.26
CA VAL A 12 10.64 29.77 -3.55
C VAL A 12 10.29 28.45 -2.86
N PRO A 13 10.27 27.32 -3.59
CA PRO A 13 10.00 26.04 -2.98
C PRO A 13 11.05 25.72 -1.92
N PRO A 14 10.68 25.01 -0.84
CA PRO A 14 11.63 24.58 0.17
C PRO A 14 12.73 23.70 -0.48
N PRO A 15 13.93 23.67 0.11
CA PRO A 15 14.98 22.76 -0.36
C PRO A 15 14.49 21.32 -0.29
N PRO A 16 14.96 20.42 -1.17
CA PRO A 16 14.63 19.02 -1.10
C PRO A 16 15.07 18.44 0.25
N PRO A 17 14.34 17.48 0.81
CA PRO A 17 14.75 16.78 2.02
C PRO A 17 16.12 16.11 1.80
N ASP A 18 16.93 16.06 2.85
CA ASP A 18 18.18 15.30 2.84
C ASP A 18 17.89 13.80 2.69
N ALA A 19 18.87 13.04 2.19
CA ALA A 19 18.76 11.60 2.05
C ALA A 19 18.87 10.96 3.45
N SER A 20 17.75 10.77 4.12
CA SER A 20 17.67 10.11 5.42
C SER A 20 16.96 8.76 5.30
N PHE A 21 17.27 7.83 6.23
CA PHE A 21 16.55 6.56 6.38
C PHE A 21 15.34 6.66 7.31
N ALA A 22 14.79 7.85 7.50
CA ALA A 22 13.67 8.05 8.41
C ALA A 22 12.38 7.36 7.92
N SER A 23 12.06 7.52 6.64
CA SER A 23 10.91 6.88 6.00
C SER A 23 10.97 7.08 4.48
N ASP A 24 10.48 6.12 3.72
CA ASP A 24 10.22 6.25 2.27
C ASP A 24 9.22 7.41 1.97
N ASN A 25 8.31 7.70 2.89
CA ASN A 25 7.38 8.83 2.79
C ASN A 25 8.06 10.20 2.76
N THR A 26 9.32 10.29 3.15
CA THR A 26 10.11 11.54 3.11
C THR A 26 11.02 11.63 1.88
N ALA A 27 11.13 10.55 1.11
CA ALA A 27 11.98 10.50 -0.06
C ALA A 27 11.34 11.21 -1.25
N GLY A 28 12.17 11.86 -2.05
CA GLY A 28 11.75 12.37 -3.35
C GLY A 28 11.50 11.23 -4.35
N VAL A 29 10.71 11.51 -5.37
CA VAL A 29 10.46 10.55 -6.47
C VAL A 29 11.76 10.33 -7.26
N ALA A 30 12.07 9.08 -7.58
CA ALA A 30 13.22 8.74 -8.40
C ALA A 30 13.14 9.43 -9.78
N PRO A 31 14.26 9.96 -10.31
CA PRO A 31 14.25 10.70 -11.59
C PRO A 31 13.61 9.92 -12.75
N ALA A 32 13.82 8.62 -12.83
CA ALA A 32 13.23 7.77 -13.87
C ALA A 32 11.69 7.71 -13.77
N VAL A 33 11.15 7.69 -12.54
CA VAL A 33 9.69 7.71 -12.31
C VAL A 33 9.12 9.06 -12.69
N MET A 34 9.79 10.18 -12.35
CA MET A 34 9.35 11.52 -12.76
C MET A 34 9.37 11.68 -14.29
N ALA A 35 10.37 11.12 -14.97
CA ALA A 35 10.44 11.14 -16.44
C ALA A 35 9.28 10.35 -17.05
N ALA A 36 8.96 9.17 -16.53
CA ALA A 36 7.83 8.37 -16.98
C ALA A 36 6.48 9.06 -16.76
N LEU A 37 6.31 9.74 -15.62
CA LEU A 37 5.11 10.55 -15.36
C LEU A 37 4.98 11.71 -16.34
N ALA A 38 6.08 12.40 -16.65
CA ALA A 38 6.07 13.51 -17.63
C ALA A 38 5.73 13.00 -19.03
N GLU A 39 6.23 11.84 -19.43
CA GLU A 39 5.90 11.20 -20.70
C GLU A 39 4.43 10.80 -20.78
N ALA A 40 3.91 10.14 -19.73
CA ALA A 40 2.51 9.74 -19.66
C ALA A 40 1.54 10.93 -19.66
N ASN A 41 1.96 12.07 -19.11
CA ASN A 41 1.13 13.28 -19.00
C ASN A 41 1.09 14.14 -20.30
N THR A 42 1.24 13.54 -21.46
CA THR A 42 1.30 14.27 -22.75
C THR A 42 -0.03 14.30 -23.50
N ALA A 43 -0.96 13.43 -23.17
CA ALA A 43 -2.26 13.34 -23.84
C ALA A 43 -3.36 12.85 -22.90
N ALA A 44 -4.62 12.97 -23.33
CA ALA A 44 -5.75 12.37 -22.64
C ALA A 44 -5.75 10.84 -22.84
N ALA A 45 -6.12 10.11 -21.81
CA ALA A 45 -6.33 8.66 -21.83
C ALA A 45 -7.67 8.30 -21.21
N GLY A 46 -8.11 7.06 -21.36
CA GLY A 46 -9.28 6.52 -20.69
C GLY A 46 -9.17 6.64 -19.19
N ALA A 47 -10.30 6.67 -18.50
CA ALA A 47 -10.38 6.72 -17.06
C ALA A 47 -10.78 5.33 -16.49
N TYR A 48 -10.63 5.16 -15.20
CA TYR A 48 -11.09 3.95 -14.47
C TYR A 48 -10.38 2.64 -14.89
N GLY A 49 -9.13 2.73 -15.30
CA GLY A 49 -8.34 1.58 -15.74
C GLY A 49 -8.49 1.23 -17.23
N ASP A 50 -9.24 2.02 -17.99
CA ASP A 50 -9.37 1.90 -19.44
C ASP A 50 -8.29 2.73 -20.17
N ASP A 51 -7.04 2.47 -19.83
CA ASP A 51 -5.86 3.14 -20.34
C ASP A 51 -4.70 2.15 -20.58
N PRO A 52 -3.78 2.46 -21.51
CA PRO A 52 -2.70 1.54 -21.88
C PRO A 52 -1.70 1.27 -20.74
N TRP A 53 -1.54 2.15 -19.77
CA TRP A 53 -0.63 1.94 -18.64
C TRP A 53 -1.20 0.95 -17.64
N SER A 54 -2.52 0.98 -17.39
CA SER A 54 -3.21 0.00 -16.57
C SER A 54 -3.15 -1.40 -17.19
N GLU A 55 -3.30 -1.53 -18.50
CA GLU A 55 -3.14 -2.80 -19.22
C GLU A 55 -1.71 -3.32 -19.12
N GLU A 56 -0.73 -2.47 -19.39
CA GLU A 56 0.69 -2.80 -19.31
C GLU A 56 1.11 -3.20 -17.89
N LEU A 57 0.54 -2.58 -16.86
CA LEU A 57 0.80 -2.92 -15.46
C LEU A 57 0.47 -4.39 -15.17
N GLY A 58 -0.70 -4.87 -15.60
CA GLY A 58 -1.10 -6.26 -15.48
C GLY A 58 -0.13 -7.22 -16.18
N THR A 59 0.28 -6.86 -17.39
CA THR A 59 1.24 -7.62 -18.20
C THR A 59 2.58 -7.74 -17.49
N ARG A 60 3.14 -6.64 -17.02
CA ARG A 60 4.44 -6.61 -16.31
C ARG A 60 4.44 -7.39 -15.01
N PHE A 61 3.40 -7.26 -14.21
CA PHE A 61 3.26 -8.09 -13.01
C PHE A 61 3.07 -9.57 -13.33
N GLY A 62 2.36 -9.90 -14.41
CA GLY A 62 2.23 -11.27 -14.90
C GLY A 62 3.58 -11.88 -15.29
N GLU A 63 4.42 -11.14 -16.01
CA GLU A 63 5.79 -11.53 -16.36
C GLU A 63 6.66 -11.73 -15.10
N LEU A 64 6.63 -10.77 -14.17
CA LEU A 64 7.40 -10.82 -12.94
C LEU A 64 7.04 -12.02 -12.05
N LEU A 65 5.76 -12.36 -11.98
CA LEU A 65 5.25 -13.44 -11.13
C LEU A 65 5.14 -14.80 -11.86
N GLY A 66 5.44 -14.82 -13.16
CA GLY A 66 5.39 -16.04 -14.00
C GLY A 66 3.99 -16.62 -14.18
N ARG A 67 2.95 -15.81 -14.02
CA ARG A 67 1.54 -16.21 -14.18
C ARG A 67 0.64 -15.01 -14.46
N PRO A 68 -0.51 -15.18 -15.11
CA PRO A 68 -1.50 -14.13 -15.23
C PRO A 68 -1.96 -13.66 -13.86
N VAL A 69 -2.06 -12.33 -13.68
CA VAL A 69 -2.50 -11.70 -12.44
C VAL A 69 -3.41 -10.50 -12.74
N GLU A 70 -4.31 -10.20 -11.82
CA GLU A 70 -5.02 -8.95 -11.76
C GLU A 70 -4.29 -8.00 -10.79
N VAL A 71 -4.10 -6.76 -11.19
CA VAL A 71 -3.40 -5.75 -10.38
C VAL A 71 -4.38 -4.66 -9.98
N LEU A 72 -4.56 -4.51 -8.68
CA LEU A 72 -5.40 -3.47 -8.09
C LEU A 72 -4.51 -2.38 -7.50
N ALA A 73 -4.36 -1.28 -8.24
CA ALA A 73 -3.59 -0.14 -7.77
C ALA A 73 -4.33 0.60 -6.66
N CYS A 74 -3.66 0.78 -5.52
CA CYS A 74 -4.18 1.51 -4.37
C CYS A 74 -3.36 2.77 -4.11
N TRP A 75 -4.02 3.82 -3.59
CA TRP A 75 -3.35 5.08 -3.29
C TRP A 75 -2.29 4.97 -2.18
N GLY A 76 -2.47 4.06 -1.24
CA GLY A 76 -1.54 3.87 -0.12
C GLY A 76 -1.67 2.50 0.52
N GLY A 77 -0.73 2.19 1.42
CA GLY A 77 -0.60 0.89 2.06
C GLY A 77 -1.85 0.43 2.79
N THR A 78 -2.53 1.32 3.52
CA THR A 78 -3.80 0.99 4.18
C THR A 78 -4.87 0.54 3.20
N GLY A 79 -5.00 1.22 2.05
CA GLY A 79 -5.90 0.79 0.98
C GLY A 79 -5.55 -0.58 0.43
N ALA A 80 -4.26 -0.83 0.19
CA ALA A 80 -3.77 -2.13 -0.29
C ALA A 80 -4.02 -3.26 0.74
N ASN A 81 -3.79 -3.00 2.02
CA ASN A 81 -4.08 -3.95 3.10
C ASN A 81 -5.58 -4.28 3.19
N VAL A 82 -6.44 -3.27 3.13
CA VAL A 82 -7.89 -3.46 3.16
C VAL A 82 -8.36 -4.29 1.97
N VAL A 83 -7.96 -3.93 0.75
CA VAL A 83 -8.34 -4.65 -0.48
C VAL A 83 -7.79 -6.07 -0.46
N GLY A 84 -6.53 -6.24 -0.10
CA GLY A 84 -5.88 -7.55 -0.01
C GLY A 84 -6.58 -8.47 0.99
N LEU A 85 -6.83 -8.00 2.21
CA LEU A 85 -7.53 -8.78 3.21
C LEU A 85 -8.98 -9.07 2.83
N ALA A 86 -9.70 -8.09 2.29
CA ALA A 86 -11.09 -8.29 1.85
C ALA A 86 -11.21 -9.30 0.69
N SER A 87 -10.17 -9.45 -0.14
CA SER A 87 -10.15 -10.48 -1.20
C SER A 87 -9.92 -11.89 -0.67
N LEU A 88 -9.38 -12.04 0.54
CA LEU A 88 -9.01 -13.33 1.15
C LEU A 88 -9.97 -13.78 2.24
N LEU A 89 -10.69 -12.87 2.87
CA LEU A 89 -11.44 -13.13 4.11
C LEU A 89 -12.94 -12.96 3.95
N GLY A 90 -13.68 -13.88 4.56
CA GLY A 90 -15.08 -13.62 4.93
C GLY A 90 -15.15 -12.88 6.27
N SER A 91 -16.24 -12.16 6.50
CA SER A 91 -16.44 -11.33 7.71
C SER A 91 -16.48 -12.12 9.04
N TRP A 92 -16.56 -13.44 8.97
CA TRP A 92 -16.54 -14.36 10.12
C TRP A 92 -15.15 -14.94 10.40
N GLN A 93 -14.14 -14.55 9.63
CA GLN A 93 -12.78 -15.05 9.78
C GLN A 93 -11.95 -14.10 10.63
N ALA A 94 -10.75 -14.53 10.98
CA ALA A 94 -9.83 -13.76 11.80
C ALA A 94 -8.47 -13.60 11.13
N VAL A 95 -7.77 -12.54 11.52
CA VAL A 95 -6.37 -12.30 11.19
C VAL A 95 -5.55 -12.44 12.47
N ILE A 96 -4.54 -13.31 12.45
CA ILE A 96 -3.56 -13.39 13.53
C ILE A 96 -2.37 -12.51 13.16
N CYS A 97 -2.03 -11.55 14.01
CA CYS A 97 -0.93 -10.62 13.77
C CYS A 97 -0.20 -10.23 15.04
N ALA A 98 0.99 -9.66 14.93
CA ALA A 98 1.68 -9.07 16.07
C ALA A 98 0.90 -7.84 16.59
N GLU A 99 0.97 -7.55 17.88
CA GLU A 99 0.37 -6.34 18.47
C GLU A 99 0.94 -5.05 17.87
N SER A 100 2.19 -5.09 17.41
CA SER A 100 2.87 -3.98 16.71
C SER A 100 2.58 -3.93 15.22
N ALA A 101 1.73 -4.80 14.68
CA ALA A 101 1.42 -4.79 13.25
C ALA A 101 0.72 -3.49 12.84
N HIS A 102 1.17 -2.89 11.76
CA HIS A 102 0.61 -1.66 11.18
C HIS A 102 -0.91 -1.74 10.98
N LEU A 103 -1.43 -2.92 10.61
CA LEU A 103 -2.86 -3.21 10.50
C LEU A 103 -3.69 -2.85 11.75
N VAL A 104 -3.05 -2.92 12.93
CA VAL A 104 -3.71 -2.70 14.22
C VAL A 104 -3.39 -1.33 14.78
N THR A 105 -2.15 -0.85 14.61
CA THR A 105 -1.64 0.34 15.29
C THR A 105 -1.85 1.64 14.49
N ASP A 106 -1.69 1.59 13.16
CA ASP A 106 -1.50 2.80 12.36
C ASP A 106 -2.48 2.98 11.19
N GLU A 107 -3.53 2.15 11.12
CA GLU A 107 -4.52 2.19 10.04
C GLU A 107 -5.93 2.62 10.50
N CYS A 108 -6.03 3.27 11.66
CA CYS A 108 -7.29 3.78 12.21
C CYS A 108 -8.44 2.74 12.24
N GLY A 109 -8.11 1.45 12.38
CA GLY A 109 -9.08 0.35 12.35
C GLY A 109 -9.70 0.07 10.98
N ALA A 110 -9.17 0.64 9.89
CA ALA A 110 -9.71 0.44 8.54
C ALA A 110 -9.77 -1.04 8.14
N PRO A 111 -8.75 -1.88 8.35
CA PRO A 111 -8.83 -3.29 8.00
C PRO A 111 -10.00 -4.01 8.68
N ALA A 112 -10.18 -3.84 9.99
CA ALA A 112 -11.30 -4.44 10.72
C ALA A 112 -12.67 -3.87 10.27
N ARG A 113 -12.74 -2.56 10.04
CA ARG A 113 -13.97 -1.89 9.60
C ARG A 113 -14.48 -2.40 8.26
N PHE A 114 -13.59 -2.60 7.29
CA PHE A 114 -13.98 -2.93 5.92
C PHE A 114 -14.07 -4.44 5.67
N THR A 115 -13.31 -5.26 6.40
CA THR A 115 -13.38 -6.73 6.26
C THR A 115 -14.43 -7.35 7.18
N GLY A 116 -14.73 -6.72 8.32
CA GLY A 116 -15.51 -7.32 9.41
C GLY A 116 -14.75 -8.42 10.16
N ALA A 117 -13.50 -8.70 9.81
CA ALA A 117 -12.69 -9.75 10.42
C ALA A 117 -12.26 -9.39 11.86
N LEU A 118 -12.12 -10.41 12.70
CA LEU A 118 -11.53 -10.27 14.02
C LEU A 118 -10.01 -10.24 13.91
N PHE A 119 -9.36 -9.32 14.64
CA PHE A 119 -7.91 -9.26 14.74
C PHE A 119 -7.46 -9.86 16.07
N LEU A 120 -6.76 -10.99 15.99
CA LEU A 120 -6.20 -11.72 17.14
C LEU A 120 -4.72 -11.37 17.24
N THR A 121 -4.41 -10.48 18.17
CA THR A 121 -3.04 -10.02 18.35
C THR A 121 -2.26 -10.91 19.32
N ASP A 122 -0.95 -10.99 19.13
CA ASP A 122 0.00 -11.61 20.03
C ASP A 122 1.20 -10.68 20.20
N PRO A 123 1.80 -10.54 21.40
CA PRO A 123 2.97 -9.67 21.60
C PRO A 123 4.13 -10.01 20.65
N GLY A 124 4.26 -11.28 20.31
CA GLY A 124 5.36 -11.76 19.47
C GLY A 124 6.72 -11.66 20.15
N GLU A 125 7.75 -11.97 19.39
CA GLU A 125 9.15 -11.79 19.78
C GLU A 125 9.78 -10.78 18.82
N ASP A 126 10.29 -9.67 19.33
CA ASP A 126 10.85 -8.58 18.53
C ASP A 126 9.90 -8.10 17.41
N GLY A 127 8.60 -7.99 17.71
CA GLY A 127 7.57 -7.56 16.75
C GLY A 127 7.21 -8.61 15.69
N LYS A 128 7.61 -9.87 15.86
CA LYS A 128 7.35 -10.96 14.92
C LYS A 128 6.53 -12.05 15.58
N LEU A 129 5.62 -12.63 14.81
CA LEU A 129 4.92 -13.85 15.23
C LEU A 129 5.86 -15.06 15.17
N THR A 130 5.76 -15.91 16.19
CA THR A 130 6.35 -17.25 16.16
C THR A 130 5.30 -18.30 15.80
N PRO A 131 5.66 -19.48 15.26
CA PRO A 131 4.72 -20.59 15.07
C PRO A 131 3.93 -20.93 16.34
N ALA A 132 4.59 -20.95 17.50
CA ALA A 132 3.93 -21.20 18.77
C ALA A 132 2.88 -20.14 19.16
N ALA A 133 3.10 -18.87 18.79
CA ALA A 133 2.10 -17.81 18.97
C ALA A 133 0.86 -18.07 18.12
N VAL A 134 1.05 -18.48 16.88
CA VAL A 134 -0.05 -18.83 15.96
C VAL A 134 -0.82 -20.04 16.49
N GLU A 135 -0.13 -21.09 16.94
CA GLU A 135 -0.75 -22.30 17.51
C GLU A 135 -1.63 -21.96 18.71
N ARG A 136 -1.15 -21.16 19.66
CA ARG A 136 -1.95 -20.70 20.80
C ARG A 136 -3.24 -19.99 20.40
N ARG A 137 -3.20 -19.18 19.33
CA ARG A 137 -4.40 -18.48 18.83
C ARG A 137 -5.35 -19.42 18.12
N LEU A 138 -4.85 -20.43 17.42
CA LEU A 138 -5.68 -21.47 16.80
C LEU A 138 -6.35 -22.35 17.83
N GLU A 139 -5.67 -22.75 18.91
CA GLU A 139 -6.24 -23.48 20.03
C GLU A 139 -7.38 -22.67 20.67
N TRP A 140 -7.16 -21.38 20.94
CA TRP A 140 -8.21 -20.51 21.48
C TRP A 140 -9.44 -20.43 20.57
N LEU A 141 -9.28 -20.40 19.26
CA LEU A 141 -10.39 -20.46 18.30
C LEU A 141 -11.11 -21.83 18.32
N GLY A 142 -10.36 -22.92 18.53
CA GLY A 142 -10.91 -24.28 18.62
C GLY A 142 -11.74 -24.51 19.87
N ASP A 143 -11.34 -23.95 20.99
CA ASP A 143 -12.03 -24.11 22.29
C ASP A 143 -13.33 -23.28 22.40
N GLN A 144 -13.60 -22.39 21.45
CA GLN A 144 -14.83 -21.56 21.42
C GLN A 144 -16.06 -22.29 20.85
N HIS A 145 -15.93 -23.54 20.43
CA HIS A 145 -17.05 -24.35 19.93
C HIS A 145 -17.81 -25.03 21.08
N HIS A 146 -18.50 -24.22 21.89
CA HIS A 146 -19.51 -24.72 22.84
C HIS A 146 -20.84 -24.02 22.61
#